data_6422f69b92345092c85befe7c5802ffb
#
_entry.id   6422f69b92345092c85befe7c5802ffb
#
_cell.length_a   1.000
_cell.length_b   1.000
_cell.length_c   1.000
_cell.angle_alpha   90.00
_cell.angle_beta   90.00
_cell.angle_gamma   90.00
#
_symmetry.space_group_name_H-M   'P 1'
#
loop_
_entity.id
_entity.type
_entity.pdbx_description
1 polymer ?
#
loop_
_entity_poly.entity_id
_entity_poly.type
_entity_poly.pdbx_seq_one_letter_code
_entity_poly.pdbx_strand_id
1 'polypeptide(L)'
;MTDTQEQEIANPVHHDQGTKPGEGLDAYRKMLKATINFEASDLHIKAGTKPRIRVRGVLRSLDADVNSEPLCYQIAKDILDDTQYEHFKKHGQIDLAYDYDEDHRFRVNMFMARGKPSLACRLITSNIMTFEQLHLPELLGEVAMSANGLILFAGVTGSGKSTSIAAMLNYVNQRKRCHIVTIEDPIEYIFKDDKASINQREVGIDCMNFNEALRALVREDPDVVLVGEMRDNETFEAAIRAAETGHLVFGTIHASSAWQTFGRIYDLFPETARPQIRKLLGYNLRAIVYQKLLPTLHEETARIPALEILLGTPIVTKYILEGREGELLDVIKKSHEEGMVDLNTALLRLVEQEWVSLKTAMEATPKPEELKMKIKGIE
;
A
#
# COMPACT_ATOMS: atom_id res chain seq x y z
N MET A 1 -3.57 -41.85 -18.63
CA MET A 1 -4.74 -42.14 -17.79
C MET A 1 -4.22 -42.37 -16.39
N THR A 2 -4.18 -41.32 -15.59
CA THR A 2 -3.91 -41.40 -14.15
C THR A 2 -4.94 -40.47 -13.51
N ASP A 3 -5.98 -41.10 -12.98
CA ASP A 3 -7.01 -40.49 -12.15
C ASP A 3 -6.37 -39.89 -10.90
N THR A 4 -6.36 -38.57 -10.83
CA THR A 4 -6.09 -37.87 -9.59
C THR A 4 -7.43 -37.73 -8.86
N GLN A 5 -7.71 -38.65 -7.95
CA GLN A 5 -8.83 -38.53 -7.02
C GLN A 5 -8.60 -37.31 -6.15
N GLU A 6 -9.42 -36.26 -6.33
CA GLU A 6 -9.59 -35.19 -5.38
C GLU A 6 -10.12 -35.80 -4.07
N GLN A 7 -9.29 -35.82 -3.03
CA GLN A 7 -9.72 -36.14 -1.68
C GLN A 7 -10.61 -35.01 -1.17
N GLU A 8 -11.92 -35.22 -1.18
CA GLU A 8 -12.86 -34.41 -0.39
C GLU A 8 -12.44 -34.46 1.08
N ILE A 9 -12.04 -33.31 1.62
CA ILE A 9 -11.83 -33.14 3.06
C ILE A 9 -13.21 -33.28 3.71
N ALA A 10 -13.48 -34.40 4.33
CA ALA A 10 -14.72 -34.60 5.08
C ALA A 10 -14.78 -33.66 6.25
N ASN A 11 -15.54 -32.56 6.09
CA ASN A 11 -15.88 -31.64 7.18
C ASN A 11 -16.84 -32.37 8.14
N PRO A 12 -16.56 -32.42 9.45
CA PRO A 12 -17.51 -32.95 10.41
C PRO A 12 -18.79 -32.11 10.38
N VAL A 13 -19.92 -32.75 10.15
CA VAL A 13 -21.25 -32.12 10.23
C VAL A 13 -21.47 -31.72 11.69
N HIS A 14 -21.22 -30.46 12.03
CA HIS A 14 -21.59 -29.95 13.35
C HIS A 14 -23.05 -29.55 13.36
N HIS A 15 -23.79 -30.20 14.25
CA HIS A 15 -25.19 -29.91 14.54
C HIS A 15 -25.34 -28.46 15.04
N ASP A 16 -26.25 -27.75 14.38
CA ASP A 16 -26.72 -26.39 14.71
C ASP A 16 -27.37 -26.39 16.09
N GLN A 17 -26.62 -26.02 17.14
CA GLN A 17 -27.15 -25.88 18.48
C GLN A 17 -26.99 -24.44 18.96
N GLY A 18 -28.03 -23.66 18.86
CA GLY A 18 -28.33 -22.65 19.89
C GLY A 18 -28.03 -21.17 19.62
N THR A 19 -27.70 -20.74 18.40
CA THR A 19 -27.64 -19.31 18.08
C THR A 19 -28.77 -18.91 17.12
N LYS A 20 -29.41 -17.74 17.36
CA LYS A 20 -30.45 -17.22 16.47
C LYS A 20 -29.84 -16.52 15.28
N PRO A 21 -30.50 -16.50 14.10
CA PRO A 21 -30.09 -15.67 12.97
C PRO A 21 -29.91 -14.21 13.41
N GLY A 22 -28.76 -13.58 13.07
CA GLY A 22 -28.40 -12.23 13.44
C GLY A 22 -27.63 -12.08 14.77
N GLU A 23 -27.62 -13.07 15.66
CA GLU A 23 -26.82 -13.01 16.90
C GLU A 23 -25.32 -12.95 16.61
N GLY A 24 -24.86 -13.62 15.55
CA GLY A 24 -23.48 -13.59 15.10
C GLY A 24 -23.08 -12.22 14.62
N LEU A 25 -23.92 -11.57 13.81
CA LEU A 25 -23.71 -10.22 13.30
C LEU A 25 -23.66 -9.20 14.44
N ASP A 26 -24.58 -9.28 15.39
CA ASP A 26 -24.62 -8.34 16.55
C ASP A 26 -23.36 -8.48 17.41
N ALA A 27 -22.93 -9.71 17.70
CA ALA A 27 -21.72 -9.96 18.46
C ALA A 27 -20.47 -9.47 17.69
N TYR A 28 -20.42 -9.74 16.40
CA TYR A 28 -19.34 -9.29 15.52
C TYR A 28 -19.24 -7.76 15.50
N ARG A 29 -20.36 -7.05 15.25
CA ARG A 29 -20.39 -5.58 15.24
C ARG A 29 -19.99 -4.96 16.59
N LYS A 30 -20.34 -5.57 17.71
CA LYS A 30 -19.87 -5.14 19.04
C LYS A 30 -18.36 -5.24 19.18
N MET A 31 -17.74 -6.33 18.69
CA MET A 31 -16.29 -6.51 18.73
C MET A 31 -15.56 -5.53 17.78
N LEU A 32 -16.11 -5.27 16.59
CA LEU A 32 -15.60 -4.25 15.68
C LEU A 32 -15.68 -2.85 16.30
N LYS A 33 -16.80 -2.50 16.93
CA LYS A 33 -16.97 -1.22 17.63
C LYS A 33 -15.92 -1.04 18.76
N ALA A 34 -15.65 -2.10 19.51
CA ALA A 34 -14.60 -2.06 20.52
C ALA A 34 -13.23 -1.83 19.88
N THR A 35 -12.94 -2.48 18.73
CA THR A 35 -11.70 -2.28 17.98
C THR A 35 -11.51 -0.81 17.57
N ILE A 36 -12.56 -0.17 17.06
CA ILE A 36 -12.57 1.25 16.71
C ILE A 36 -12.35 2.12 17.95
N ASN A 37 -13.11 1.91 19.01
CA ASN A 37 -13.04 2.73 20.22
C ASN A 37 -11.69 2.68 20.94
N PHE A 38 -10.96 1.56 20.83
CA PHE A 38 -9.62 1.40 21.39
C PHE A 38 -8.51 1.80 20.42
N GLU A 39 -8.84 2.37 19.25
CA GLU A 39 -7.88 2.69 18.18
C GLU A 39 -6.96 1.50 17.86
N ALA A 40 -7.55 0.31 17.85
CA ALA A 40 -6.83 -0.92 17.58
C ALA A 40 -6.68 -1.15 16.07
N SER A 41 -5.54 -1.66 15.65
CA SER A 41 -5.28 -1.98 14.24
C SER A 41 -5.93 -3.28 13.78
N ASP A 42 -6.05 -4.26 14.68
CA ASP A 42 -6.55 -5.59 14.32
C ASP A 42 -7.45 -6.15 15.42
N LEU A 43 -8.45 -6.94 15.00
CA LEU A 43 -9.28 -7.79 15.84
C LEU A 43 -9.06 -9.25 15.47
N HIS A 44 -8.89 -10.10 16.47
CA HIS A 44 -8.76 -11.55 16.31
C HIS A 44 -9.89 -12.25 17.06
N ILE A 45 -10.70 -13.02 16.34
CA ILE A 45 -11.76 -13.86 16.87
C ILE A 45 -11.36 -15.33 16.68
N LYS A 46 -11.39 -16.10 17.76
CA LYS A 46 -11.05 -17.51 17.74
C LYS A 46 -11.95 -18.27 18.70
N ALA A 47 -12.51 -19.38 18.26
CA ALA A 47 -13.34 -20.25 19.10
C ALA A 47 -12.57 -20.74 20.35
N GLY A 48 -13.23 -20.72 21.50
CA GLY A 48 -12.67 -21.13 22.79
C GLY A 48 -11.77 -20.08 23.47
N THR A 49 -11.69 -18.86 22.94
CA THR A 49 -10.91 -17.77 23.54
C THR A 49 -11.69 -16.46 23.58
N LYS A 50 -11.32 -15.54 24.49
CA LYS A 50 -11.81 -14.17 24.43
C LYS A 50 -11.33 -13.50 23.13
N PRO A 51 -12.11 -12.58 22.51
CA PRO A 51 -11.65 -11.79 21.39
C PRO A 51 -10.43 -10.96 21.80
N ARG A 52 -9.52 -10.72 20.86
CA ARG A 52 -8.29 -9.96 21.11
C ARG A 52 -8.15 -8.85 20.09
N ILE A 53 -7.67 -7.70 20.55
CA ILE A 53 -7.37 -6.55 19.71
C ILE A 53 -5.87 -6.21 19.79
N ARG A 54 -5.33 -5.63 18.73
CA ARG A 54 -3.95 -5.15 18.68
C ARG A 54 -3.93 -3.64 18.82
N VAL A 55 -3.43 -3.17 19.97
CA VAL A 55 -3.30 -1.74 20.27
C VAL A 55 -1.82 -1.40 20.34
N ARG A 56 -1.36 -0.46 19.51
CA ARG A 56 0.06 -0.04 19.43
C ARG A 56 1.03 -1.23 19.30
N GLY A 57 0.66 -2.21 18.44
CA GLY A 57 1.45 -3.42 18.18
C GLY A 57 1.28 -4.54 19.22
N VAL A 58 0.69 -4.28 20.39
CA VAL A 58 0.53 -5.26 21.48
C VAL A 58 -0.85 -5.90 21.42
N LEU A 59 -0.89 -7.23 21.43
CA LEU A 59 -2.14 -8.00 21.45
C LEU A 59 -2.73 -8.04 22.87
N ARG A 60 -3.98 -7.58 23.04
CA ARG A 60 -4.72 -7.53 24.32
C ARG A 60 -6.05 -8.23 24.21
N SER A 61 -6.50 -8.91 25.27
CA SER A 61 -7.85 -9.48 25.33
C SER A 61 -8.88 -8.38 25.61
N LEU A 62 -10.00 -8.43 24.89
CA LEU A 62 -11.18 -7.64 25.28
C LEU A 62 -11.81 -8.20 26.54
N ASP A 63 -12.41 -7.35 27.33
CA ASP A 63 -13.28 -7.78 28.43
C ASP A 63 -14.66 -8.15 27.86
N ALA A 64 -14.74 -9.35 27.39
CA ALA A 64 -15.91 -9.94 26.75
C ALA A 64 -15.93 -11.45 27.04
N ASP A 65 -17.04 -12.09 26.73
CA ASP A 65 -17.18 -13.53 26.85
C ASP A 65 -16.24 -14.27 25.89
N VAL A 66 -15.98 -15.54 26.20
CA VAL A 66 -15.24 -16.44 25.34
C VAL A 66 -16.08 -16.74 24.09
N ASN A 67 -15.50 -16.57 22.91
CA ASN A 67 -16.16 -16.91 21.65
C ASN A 67 -16.47 -18.42 21.63
N SER A 68 -17.73 -18.79 21.66
CA SER A 68 -18.13 -20.18 21.48
C SER A 68 -17.93 -20.58 20.00
N GLU A 69 -17.75 -21.89 19.77
CA GLU A 69 -17.62 -22.40 18.41
C GLU A 69 -18.90 -22.15 17.58
N PRO A 70 -20.13 -22.38 18.12
CA PRO A 70 -21.36 -22.01 17.42
C PRO A 70 -21.44 -20.54 17.05
N LEU A 71 -20.99 -19.63 17.93
CA LEU A 71 -20.96 -18.20 17.64
C LEU A 71 -20.03 -17.89 16.43
N CYS A 72 -18.84 -18.49 16.37
CA CYS A 72 -17.94 -18.27 15.25
C CYS A 72 -18.51 -18.76 13.90
N TYR A 73 -19.24 -19.89 13.90
CA TYR A 73 -19.97 -20.36 12.71
C TYR A 73 -21.14 -19.43 12.38
N GLN A 74 -21.85 -18.91 13.38
CA GLN A 74 -22.96 -17.99 13.15
C GLN A 74 -22.46 -16.66 12.58
N ILE A 75 -21.33 -16.13 13.06
CA ILE A 75 -20.68 -14.96 12.48
C ILE A 75 -20.39 -15.22 11.00
N ALA A 76 -19.81 -16.38 10.66
CA ALA A 76 -19.53 -16.72 9.27
C ALA A 76 -20.79 -16.73 8.39
N LYS A 77 -21.89 -17.32 8.89
CA LYS A 77 -23.17 -17.34 8.17
C LYS A 77 -23.81 -15.97 8.02
N ASP A 78 -23.64 -15.09 9.00
CA ASP A 78 -24.32 -13.78 9.03
C ASP A 78 -23.57 -12.71 8.18
N ILE A 79 -22.25 -12.89 7.95
CA ILE A 79 -21.44 -11.89 7.21
C ILE A 79 -21.06 -12.32 5.79
N LEU A 80 -21.18 -13.59 5.45
CA LEU A 80 -20.94 -14.13 4.11
C LEU A 80 -22.27 -14.34 3.38
N ASP A 81 -22.28 -14.06 2.08
CA ASP A 81 -23.37 -14.53 1.24
C ASP A 81 -23.29 -16.06 1.01
N ASP A 82 -24.34 -16.63 0.41
CA ASP A 82 -24.43 -18.08 0.22
C ASP A 82 -23.25 -18.64 -0.60
N THR A 83 -22.81 -17.92 -1.64
CA THR A 83 -21.69 -18.32 -2.52
C THR A 83 -20.37 -18.26 -1.75
N GLN A 84 -20.14 -17.18 -1.02
CA GLN A 84 -18.97 -16.97 -0.18
C GLN A 84 -18.89 -18.02 0.94
N TYR A 85 -20.04 -18.34 1.56
CA TYR A 85 -20.10 -19.33 2.63
C TYR A 85 -19.80 -20.74 2.12
N GLU A 86 -20.32 -21.13 0.94
CA GLU A 86 -19.98 -22.42 0.31
C GLU A 86 -18.50 -22.47 -0.10
N HIS A 87 -17.96 -21.36 -0.62
CA HIS A 87 -16.53 -21.26 -0.91
C HIS A 87 -15.69 -21.46 0.37
N PHE A 88 -16.05 -20.76 1.46
CA PHE A 88 -15.37 -20.91 2.75
C PHE A 88 -15.42 -22.34 3.27
N LYS A 89 -16.57 -23.01 3.20
CA LYS A 89 -16.68 -24.42 3.60
C LYS A 89 -15.79 -25.35 2.77
N LYS A 90 -15.70 -25.11 1.47
CA LYS A 90 -14.92 -25.94 0.54
C LYS A 90 -13.41 -25.70 0.69
N HIS A 91 -12.98 -24.44 0.81
CA HIS A 91 -11.55 -24.09 0.76
C HIS A 91 -10.94 -23.80 2.13
N GLY A 92 -11.77 -23.66 3.18
CA GLY A 92 -11.31 -23.41 4.55
C GLY A 92 -10.80 -22.00 4.82
N GLN A 93 -10.89 -21.08 3.84
CA GLN A 93 -10.52 -19.67 4.00
C GLN A 93 -11.23 -18.79 2.97
N ILE A 94 -11.42 -17.52 3.34
CA ILE A 94 -11.92 -16.46 2.46
C ILE A 94 -11.47 -15.11 2.96
N ASP A 95 -11.08 -14.23 2.02
CA ASP A 95 -10.86 -12.80 2.26
C ASP A 95 -12.11 -12.03 1.84
N LEU A 96 -12.48 -11.03 2.62
CA LEU A 96 -13.58 -10.12 2.32
C LEU A 96 -13.35 -8.74 2.92
N ALA A 97 -14.00 -7.75 2.36
CA ALA A 97 -14.12 -6.43 2.97
C ALA A 97 -15.45 -6.34 3.72
N TYR A 98 -15.45 -5.71 4.89
CA TYR A 98 -16.64 -5.47 5.69
C TYR A 98 -16.75 -4.00 6.06
N ASP A 99 -17.75 -3.31 5.52
CA ASP A 99 -18.04 -1.92 5.86
C ASP A 99 -18.86 -1.87 7.16
N TYR A 100 -18.23 -1.38 8.24
CA TYR A 100 -18.90 -1.21 9.53
C TYR A 100 -19.86 -0.01 9.51
N ASP A 101 -19.38 1.12 8.96
CA ASP A 101 -20.09 2.36 8.67
C ASP A 101 -19.37 3.13 7.55
N GLU A 102 -19.76 4.36 7.26
CA GLU A 102 -19.18 5.21 6.21
C GLU A 102 -17.70 5.55 6.45
N ASP A 103 -17.22 5.46 7.69
CA ASP A 103 -15.86 5.84 8.10
C ASP A 103 -14.93 4.65 8.38
N HIS A 104 -15.51 3.47 8.61
CA HIS A 104 -14.76 2.32 9.10
C HIS A 104 -15.03 1.07 8.26
N ARG A 105 -14.00 0.67 7.54
CA ARG A 105 -13.96 -0.58 6.76
C ARG A 105 -12.97 -1.54 7.40
N PHE A 106 -13.27 -2.82 7.36
CA PHE A 106 -12.39 -3.87 7.83
C PHE A 106 -12.05 -4.82 6.68
N ARG A 107 -10.77 -5.10 6.50
CA ARG A 107 -10.33 -6.27 5.77
C ARG A 107 -10.42 -7.47 6.69
N VAL A 108 -11.13 -8.49 6.27
CA VAL A 108 -11.40 -9.69 7.08
C VAL A 108 -10.84 -10.90 6.35
N ASN A 109 -9.94 -11.61 7.00
CA ASN A 109 -9.58 -12.97 6.59
C ASN A 109 -10.28 -13.94 7.55
N MET A 110 -11.18 -14.75 7.02
CA MET A 110 -11.82 -15.83 7.74
C MET A 110 -11.16 -17.14 7.35
N PHE A 111 -10.78 -17.96 8.32
CA PHE A 111 -10.05 -19.20 8.07
C PHE A 111 -10.37 -20.28 9.10
N MET A 112 -10.21 -21.54 8.69
CA MET A 112 -10.35 -22.69 9.58
C MET A 112 -9.06 -22.97 10.35
N ALA A 113 -9.14 -23.10 11.67
CA ALA A 113 -8.04 -23.43 12.54
C ALA A 113 -8.41 -24.60 13.45
N ARG A 114 -7.81 -25.77 13.25
CA ARG A 114 -8.15 -27.01 13.98
C ARG A 114 -9.64 -27.37 13.88
N GLY A 115 -10.21 -27.27 12.67
CA GLY A 115 -11.60 -27.55 12.41
C GLY A 115 -12.61 -26.51 12.89
N LYS A 116 -12.17 -25.33 13.35
CA LYS A 116 -13.02 -24.26 13.89
C LYS A 116 -12.78 -22.95 13.16
N PRO A 117 -13.82 -22.15 12.89
CA PRO A 117 -13.67 -20.83 12.26
C PRO A 117 -12.89 -19.87 13.16
N SER A 118 -12.05 -19.08 12.53
CA SER A 118 -11.31 -17.99 13.14
C SER A 118 -11.31 -16.80 12.18
N LEU A 119 -11.29 -15.58 12.72
CA LEU A 119 -11.27 -14.34 11.93
C LEU A 119 -10.10 -13.45 12.37
N ALA A 120 -9.42 -12.89 11.40
CA ALA A 120 -8.48 -11.79 11.57
C ALA A 120 -9.02 -10.58 10.81
N CYS A 121 -9.39 -9.53 11.53
CA CYS A 121 -9.99 -8.32 10.96
C CYS A 121 -9.02 -7.17 11.15
N ARG A 122 -8.62 -6.49 10.08
CA ARG A 122 -7.80 -5.29 10.11
C ARG A 122 -8.63 -4.06 9.82
N LEU A 123 -8.56 -3.07 10.71
CA LEU A 123 -9.22 -1.79 10.51
C LEU A 123 -8.46 -1.01 9.41
N ILE A 124 -9.19 -0.62 8.36
CA ILE A 124 -8.72 0.28 7.32
C ILE A 124 -9.10 1.70 7.74
N THR A 125 -8.12 2.58 7.78
CA THR A 125 -8.32 3.93 8.30
C THR A 125 -8.76 4.91 7.20
N SER A 126 -9.70 5.80 7.53
CA SER A 126 -10.03 6.99 6.75
C SER A 126 -9.22 8.22 7.17
N ASN A 127 -8.44 8.12 8.24
CA ASN A 127 -7.59 9.21 8.71
C ASN A 127 -6.28 9.23 7.91
N ILE A 128 -6.24 10.04 6.86
CA ILE A 128 -5.06 10.25 6.01
C ILE A 128 -4.25 11.40 6.59
N MET A 129 -3.01 11.08 7.02
CA MET A 129 -2.09 12.05 7.59
C MET A 129 -1.62 13.07 6.55
N THR A 130 -1.35 14.31 7.00
CA THR A 130 -0.82 15.38 6.15
C THR A 130 0.68 15.19 5.88
N PHE A 131 1.24 15.94 4.93
CA PHE A 131 2.68 15.95 4.66
C PHE A 131 3.49 16.33 5.90
N GLU A 132 3.02 17.32 6.66
CA GLU A 132 3.67 17.75 7.89
C GLU A 132 3.72 16.64 8.94
N GLN A 133 2.58 15.96 9.18
CA GLN A 133 2.50 14.83 10.11
C GLN A 133 3.37 13.64 9.69
N LEU A 134 3.59 13.47 8.38
CA LEU A 134 4.42 12.40 7.82
C LEU A 134 5.87 12.81 7.62
N HIS A 135 6.23 14.07 7.92
CA HIS A 135 7.55 14.63 7.63
C HIS A 135 7.97 14.50 6.15
N LEU A 136 7.00 14.64 5.25
CA LEU A 136 7.23 14.61 3.81
C LEU A 136 7.52 16.04 3.29
N PRO A 137 8.44 16.19 2.32
CA PRO A 137 8.73 17.51 1.75
C PRO A 137 7.54 18.05 0.92
N GLU A 138 7.31 19.35 0.98
CA GLU A 138 6.25 20.05 0.22
C GLU A 138 6.36 19.84 -1.30
N LEU A 139 7.56 19.63 -1.80
CA LEU A 139 7.85 19.28 -3.18
C LEU A 139 6.96 18.12 -3.70
N LEU A 140 6.66 17.13 -2.86
CA LEU A 140 5.77 16.01 -3.25
C LEU A 140 4.34 16.49 -3.53
N GLY A 141 3.90 17.57 -2.89
CA GLY A 141 2.64 18.24 -3.21
C GLY A 141 2.64 18.88 -4.59
N GLU A 142 3.74 19.54 -4.96
CA GLU A 142 3.90 20.12 -6.30
C GLU A 142 3.93 19.02 -7.37
N VAL A 143 4.66 17.95 -7.12
CA VAL A 143 4.72 16.78 -8.00
C VAL A 143 3.33 16.13 -8.15
N ALA A 144 2.56 16.04 -7.07
CA ALA A 144 1.19 15.48 -7.08
C ALA A 144 0.21 16.32 -7.90
N MET A 145 0.48 17.61 -8.09
CA MET A 145 -0.34 18.53 -8.89
C MET A 145 0.03 18.55 -10.37
N SER A 146 0.94 17.70 -10.83
CA SER A 146 1.28 17.55 -12.25
C SER A 146 0.03 17.29 -13.09
N ALA A 147 0.03 17.79 -14.32
CA ALA A 147 -1.12 17.63 -15.22
C ALA A 147 -1.28 16.18 -15.68
N ASN A 148 -0.17 15.50 -15.95
CA ASN A 148 -0.09 14.11 -16.40
C ASN A 148 1.30 13.54 -16.11
N GLY A 149 1.50 12.26 -16.39
CA GLY A 149 2.77 11.57 -16.29
C GLY A 149 2.79 10.49 -15.22
N LEU A 150 3.97 9.95 -14.94
CA LEU A 150 4.16 8.81 -14.05
C LEU A 150 4.95 9.20 -12.80
N ILE A 151 4.40 8.92 -11.63
CA ILE A 151 5.03 9.06 -10.32
C ILE A 151 5.18 7.68 -9.72
N LEU A 152 6.39 7.26 -9.41
CA LEU A 152 6.69 5.95 -8.86
C LEU A 152 7.19 6.05 -7.42
N PHE A 153 6.62 5.26 -6.54
CA PHE A 153 7.15 5.02 -5.20
C PHE A 153 7.89 3.68 -5.16
N ALA A 154 9.13 3.72 -4.77
CA ALA A 154 10.02 2.57 -4.67
C ALA A 154 10.38 2.26 -3.20
N GLY A 155 10.61 1.00 -2.87
CA GLY A 155 11.03 0.58 -1.53
C GLY A 155 10.44 -0.77 -1.14
N VAL A 156 10.94 -1.34 -0.04
CA VAL A 156 10.47 -2.62 0.49
C VAL A 156 9.04 -2.53 1.04
N THR A 157 8.42 -3.68 1.26
CA THR A 157 7.13 -3.75 1.97
C THR A 157 7.27 -3.13 3.36
N GLY A 158 6.28 -2.33 3.76
CA GLY A 158 6.27 -1.63 5.05
C GLY A 158 7.18 -0.39 5.11
N SER A 159 7.71 0.09 3.98
CA SER A 159 8.46 1.35 3.93
C SER A 159 7.58 2.61 3.92
N GLY A 160 6.25 2.47 3.97
CA GLY A 160 5.30 3.59 4.05
C GLY A 160 4.90 4.19 2.70
N LYS A 161 5.14 3.49 1.58
CA LYS A 161 4.77 3.98 0.23
C LYS A 161 3.30 4.34 0.12
N SER A 162 2.41 3.42 0.49
CA SER A 162 0.95 3.63 0.42
C SER A 162 0.51 4.82 1.26
N THR A 163 1.10 5.00 2.45
CA THR A 163 0.82 6.15 3.33
C THR A 163 1.21 7.48 2.67
N SER A 164 2.39 7.54 2.06
CA SER A 164 2.86 8.74 1.37
C SER A 164 2.05 9.03 0.11
N ILE A 165 1.69 8.01 -0.66
CA ILE A 165 0.81 8.15 -1.83
C ILE A 165 -0.59 8.60 -1.40
N ALA A 166 -1.14 8.03 -0.31
CA ALA A 166 -2.43 8.45 0.23
C ALA A 166 -2.42 9.94 0.61
N ALA A 167 -1.35 10.43 1.25
CA ALA A 167 -1.19 11.84 1.55
C ALA A 167 -1.12 12.71 0.27
N MET A 168 -0.42 12.25 -0.78
CA MET A 168 -0.35 12.96 -2.06
C MET A 168 -1.71 12.99 -2.78
N LEU A 169 -2.43 11.87 -2.83
CA LEU A 169 -3.77 11.82 -3.42
C LEU A 169 -4.76 12.68 -2.64
N ASN A 170 -4.69 12.67 -1.31
CA ASN A 170 -5.53 13.54 -0.49
C ASN A 170 -5.17 15.03 -0.66
N TYR A 171 -3.89 15.34 -0.89
CA TYR A 171 -3.46 16.69 -1.24
C TYR A 171 -4.10 17.17 -2.57
N VAL A 172 -4.17 16.29 -3.58
CA VAL A 172 -4.88 16.56 -4.85
C VAL A 172 -6.38 16.69 -4.60
N ASN A 173 -6.98 15.77 -3.85
CA ASN A 173 -8.41 15.75 -3.50
C ASN A 173 -8.89 17.08 -2.91
N GLN A 174 -8.10 17.66 -2.00
CA GLN A 174 -8.42 18.94 -1.36
C GLN A 174 -8.25 20.16 -2.27
N ARG A 175 -7.57 20.04 -3.42
CA ARG A 175 -7.15 21.20 -4.24
C ARG A 175 -7.69 21.20 -5.66
N LYS A 176 -7.84 20.03 -6.30
CA LYS A 176 -8.19 19.91 -7.71
C LYS A 176 -9.58 19.27 -7.87
N ARG A 177 -10.41 19.85 -8.72
CA ARG A 177 -11.67 19.24 -9.16
C ARG A 177 -11.34 18.26 -10.28
N CYS A 178 -11.28 16.98 -9.95
CA CYS A 178 -10.86 15.92 -10.85
C CYS A 178 -11.45 14.58 -10.41
N HIS A 179 -11.36 13.59 -11.27
CA HIS A 179 -11.72 12.22 -10.97
C HIS A 179 -10.47 11.40 -10.67
N ILE A 180 -10.41 10.80 -9.47
CA ILE A 180 -9.32 9.93 -9.03
C ILE A 180 -9.85 8.50 -9.02
N VAL A 181 -9.16 7.59 -9.71
CA VAL A 181 -9.47 6.15 -9.65
C VAL A 181 -8.28 5.41 -9.07
N THR A 182 -8.53 4.58 -8.05
CA THR A 182 -7.49 3.71 -7.50
C THR A 182 -7.80 2.24 -7.80
N ILE A 183 -6.75 1.45 -8.06
CA ILE A 183 -6.81 0.00 -8.20
C ILE A 183 -5.80 -0.57 -7.22
N GLU A 184 -6.27 -1.26 -6.18
CA GLU A 184 -5.47 -1.65 -5.02
C GLU A 184 -5.66 -3.15 -4.66
N ASP A 185 -4.67 -3.76 -4.04
CA ASP A 185 -4.70 -5.16 -3.59
C ASP A 185 -4.00 -5.31 -2.22
N PRO A 186 -4.76 -5.08 -1.13
CA PRO A 186 -6.08 -4.47 -1.00
C PRO A 186 -6.04 -2.94 -0.82
N ILE A 187 -7.23 -2.30 -0.65
CA ILE A 187 -7.34 -0.91 -0.21
C ILE A 187 -6.75 -0.76 1.20
N GLU A 188 -5.80 0.19 1.36
CA GLU A 188 -5.14 0.47 2.65
C GLU A 188 -5.67 1.73 3.35
N TYR A 189 -6.25 2.68 2.61
CA TYR A 189 -6.83 3.93 3.10
C TYR A 189 -8.15 4.21 2.42
N ILE A 190 -9.13 4.70 3.17
CA ILE A 190 -10.42 5.14 2.61
C ILE A 190 -10.38 6.64 2.41
N PHE A 191 -10.62 7.08 1.18
CA PHE A 191 -10.73 8.49 0.86
C PHE A 191 -12.17 8.96 0.98
N LYS A 192 -12.34 10.21 1.44
CA LYS A 192 -13.60 10.94 1.37
C LYS A 192 -13.49 11.97 0.26
N ASP A 193 -14.50 12.06 -0.59
CA ASP A 193 -14.58 13.10 -1.63
C ASP A 193 -14.55 14.49 -0.98
N ASP A 194 -13.73 15.39 -1.54
CA ASP A 194 -13.72 16.83 -1.21
C ASP A 194 -13.92 17.62 -2.50
N LYS A 195 -12.86 18.09 -3.16
CA LYS A 195 -12.96 18.70 -4.49
C LYS A 195 -12.92 17.68 -5.61
N ALA A 196 -12.16 16.60 -5.41
CA ALA A 196 -12.14 15.46 -6.33
C ALA A 196 -13.26 14.46 -6.00
N SER A 197 -13.68 13.70 -7.02
CA SER A 197 -14.44 12.47 -6.83
C SER A 197 -13.47 11.28 -6.88
N ILE A 198 -13.59 10.36 -5.92
CA ILE A 198 -12.62 9.25 -5.77
C ILE A 198 -13.33 7.91 -5.84
N ASN A 199 -12.99 7.10 -6.82
CA ASN A 199 -13.44 5.72 -6.93
C ASN A 199 -12.29 4.78 -6.60
N GLN A 200 -12.45 3.99 -5.54
CA GLN A 200 -11.47 2.99 -5.12
C GLN A 200 -11.95 1.60 -5.52
N ARG A 201 -11.11 0.84 -6.20
CA ARG A 201 -11.41 -0.52 -6.68
C ARG A 201 -10.42 -1.52 -6.08
N GLU A 202 -10.94 -2.50 -5.37
CA GLU A 202 -10.15 -3.57 -4.75
C GLU A 202 -10.10 -4.80 -5.66
N VAL A 203 -8.89 -5.30 -5.91
CA VAL A 203 -8.68 -6.53 -6.66
C VAL A 203 -9.25 -7.72 -5.89
N GLY A 204 -9.98 -8.59 -6.59
CA GLY A 204 -10.65 -9.74 -6.00
C GLY A 204 -12.05 -9.44 -5.43
N ILE A 205 -12.43 -8.15 -5.31
CA ILE A 205 -13.75 -7.70 -4.85
C ILE A 205 -14.45 -6.92 -5.96
N ASP A 206 -13.88 -5.78 -6.38
CA ASP A 206 -14.47 -4.86 -7.36
C ASP A 206 -13.98 -5.13 -8.79
N CYS A 207 -12.87 -5.82 -8.93
CA CYS A 207 -12.29 -6.24 -10.21
C CYS A 207 -11.50 -7.55 -10.06
N MET A 208 -11.37 -8.34 -11.11
CA MET A 208 -10.71 -9.64 -11.03
C MET A 208 -9.19 -9.52 -10.87
N ASN A 209 -8.57 -8.55 -11.54
CA ASN A 209 -7.14 -8.32 -11.50
C ASN A 209 -6.79 -6.90 -11.98
N PHE A 210 -5.54 -6.48 -11.77
CA PHE A 210 -5.04 -5.17 -12.19
C PHE A 210 -5.21 -4.91 -13.69
N ASN A 211 -4.90 -5.90 -14.55
CA ASN A 211 -4.90 -5.75 -15.99
C ASN A 211 -6.31 -5.47 -16.54
N GLU A 212 -7.31 -6.19 -16.02
CA GLU A 212 -8.70 -5.98 -16.40
C GLU A 212 -9.21 -4.61 -15.96
N ALA A 213 -8.90 -4.23 -14.71
CA ALA A 213 -9.26 -2.92 -14.19
C ALA A 213 -8.61 -1.78 -14.99
N LEU A 214 -7.32 -1.87 -15.32
CA LEU A 214 -6.62 -0.88 -16.14
C LEU A 214 -7.16 -0.78 -17.57
N ARG A 215 -7.58 -1.89 -18.18
CA ARG A 215 -8.25 -1.86 -19.48
C ARG A 215 -9.62 -1.18 -19.43
N ALA A 216 -10.34 -1.30 -18.31
CA ALA A 216 -11.61 -0.63 -18.10
C ALA A 216 -11.46 0.88 -17.84
N LEU A 217 -10.35 1.27 -17.21
CA LEU A 217 -10.04 2.61 -16.73
C LEU A 217 -10.23 3.72 -17.78
N VAL A 218 -9.85 3.45 -19.04
CA VAL A 218 -9.98 4.42 -20.15
C VAL A 218 -11.45 4.86 -20.39
N ARG A 219 -12.42 4.06 -19.91
CA ARG A 219 -13.84 4.35 -20.01
C ARG A 219 -14.44 4.97 -18.73
N GLU A 220 -13.63 5.10 -17.71
CA GLU A 220 -14.03 5.64 -16.41
C GLU A 220 -13.72 7.14 -16.28
N ASP A 221 -13.12 7.75 -17.32
CA ASP A 221 -12.77 9.18 -17.42
C ASP A 221 -11.96 9.70 -16.22
N PRO A 222 -10.86 9.04 -15.82
CA PRO A 222 -10.05 9.48 -14.71
C PRO A 222 -9.07 10.58 -15.13
N ASP A 223 -8.80 11.54 -14.26
CA ASP A 223 -7.66 12.47 -14.37
C ASP A 223 -6.42 11.93 -13.66
N VAL A 224 -6.63 11.25 -12.52
CA VAL A 224 -5.58 10.71 -11.68
C VAL A 224 -5.83 9.25 -11.40
N VAL A 225 -4.79 8.43 -11.51
CA VAL A 225 -4.87 6.98 -11.34
C VAL A 225 -3.85 6.53 -10.30
N LEU A 226 -4.26 5.66 -9.37
CA LEU A 226 -3.33 4.90 -8.55
C LEU A 226 -3.36 3.43 -8.97
N VAL A 227 -2.17 2.89 -9.29
CA VAL A 227 -1.94 1.46 -9.43
C VAL A 227 -1.18 0.97 -8.22
N GLY A 228 -1.84 0.26 -7.32
CA GLY A 228 -1.33 -0.11 -6.00
C GLY A 228 0.02 -0.79 -6.05
N GLU A 229 0.23 -1.73 -7.00
CA GLU A 229 1.53 -2.35 -7.24
C GLU A 229 1.72 -2.79 -8.70
N MET A 230 2.91 -2.50 -9.25
CA MET A 230 3.31 -2.86 -10.61
C MET A 230 4.31 -4.01 -10.56
N ARG A 231 3.80 -5.27 -10.60
CA ARG A 231 4.61 -6.50 -10.45
C ARG A 231 4.98 -7.16 -11.78
N ASP A 232 4.25 -6.88 -12.83
CA ASP A 232 4.37 -7.52 -14.13
C ASP A 232 4.41 -6.50 -15.26
N ASN A 233 4.80 -6.97 -16.45
CA ASN A 233 4.94 -6.14 -17.65
C ASN A 233 3.61 -5.56 -18.13
N GLU A 234 2.50 -6.32 -18.03
CA GLU A 234 1.19 -5.89 -18.54
C GLU A 234 0.64 -4.73 -17.70
N THR A 235 0.71 -4.85 -16.37
CA THR A 235 0.30 -3.80 -15.43
C THR A 235 1.14 -2.54 -15.63
N PHE A 236 2.48 -2.69 -15.75
CA PHE A 236 3.37 -1.55 -15.95
C PHE A 236 3.15 -0.88 -17.31
N GLU A 237 2.98 -1.66 -18.39
CA GLU A 237 2.72 -1.13 -19.73
C GLU A 237 1.39 -0.37 -19.79
N ALA A 238 0.33 -0.90 -19.18
CA ALA A 238 -0.96 -0.23 -19.11
C ALA A 238 -0.88 1.10 -18.33
N ALA A 239 -0.17 1.12 -17.20
CA ALA A 239 0.03 2.30 -16.39
C ALA A 239 0.81 3.41 -17.13
N ILE A 240 1.92 3.06 -17.80
CA ILE A 240 2.72 4.06 -18.53
C ILE A 240 1.98 4.57 -19.78
N ARG A 241 1.17 3.75 -20.43
CA ARG A 241 0.30 4.18 -21.54
C ARG A 241 -0.80 5.13 -21.07
N ALA A 242 -1.38 4.91 -19.88
CA ALA A 242 -2.31 5.87 -19.28
C ALA A 242 -1.62 7.22 -19.05
N ALA A 243 -0.37 7.21 -18.55
CA ALA A 243 0.42 8.44 -18.39
C ALA A 243 0.69 9.14 -19.73
N GLU A 244 1.00 8.38 -20.80
CA GLU A 244 1.21 8.90 -22.16
C GLU A 244 -0.06 9.54 -22.75
N THR A 245 -1.24 9.00 -22.41
CA THR A 245 -2.53 9.50 -22.91
C THR A 245 -3.13 10.62 -22.07
N GLY A 246 -2.38 11.21 -21.15
CA GLY A 246 -2.74 12.45 -20.45
C GLY A 246 -3.17 12.30 -19.00
N HIS A 247 -3.12 11.10 -18.44
CA HIS A 247 -3.47 10.85 -17.03
C HIS A 247 -2.25 11.03 -16.12
N LEU A 248 -2.46 11.47 -14.89
CA LEU A 248 -1.44 11.43 -13.84
C LEU A 248 -1.51 10.08 -13.13
N VAL A 249 -0.47 9.27 -13.26
CA VAL A 249 -0.43 7.90 -12.76
C VAL A 249 0.53 7.79 -11.58
N PHE A 250 0.02 7.31 -10.45
CA PHE A 250 0.81 6.89 -9.30
C PHE A 250 0.97 5.37 -9.33
N GLY A 251 2.14 4.88 -8.97
CA GLY A 251 2.37 3.45 -8.84
C GLY A 251 3.43 3.09 -7.83
N THR A 252 3.41 1.84 -7.37
CA THR A 252 4.46 1.32 -6.51
C THR A 252 5.27 0.21 -7.18
N ILE A 253 6.55 0.15 -6.85
CA ILE A 253 7.48 -0.87 -7.33
C ILE A 253 8.47 -1.22 -6.23
N HIS A 254 8.93 -2.47 -6.20
CA HIS A 254 9.99 -2.88 -5.29
C HIS A 254 11.37 -2.63 -5.89
N ALA A 255 12.09 -1.63 -5.35
CA ALA A 255 13.47 -1.34 -5.71
C ALA A 255 14.28 -0.89 -4.49
N SER A 256 15.60 -0.82 -4.62
CA SER A 256 16.54 -0.50 -3.54
C SER A 256 16.98 0.96 -3.53
N SER A 257 16.66 1.74 -4.59
CA SER A 257 16.91 3.18 -4.71
C SER A 257 16.09 3.75 -5.87
N ALA A 258 16.00 5.08 -5.98
CA ALA A 258 15.28 5.73 -7.07
C ALA A 258 15.93 5.44 -8.42
N TRP A 259 17.24 5.55 -8.55
CA TRP A 259 17.95 5.30 -9.81
C TRP A 259 17.98 3.82 -10.22
N GLN A 260 17.99 2.86 -9.27
CA GLN A 260 17.94 1.43 -9.56
C GLN A 260 16.53 0.95 -9.98
N THR A 261 15.52 1.77 -9.78
CA THR A 261 14.15 1.46 -10.20
C THR A 261 14.05 1.17 -11.69
N PHE A 262 14.84 1.84 -12.52
CA PHE A 262 14.87 1.59 -13.97
C PHE A 262 15.28 0.14 -14.32
N GLY A 263 16.31 -0.39 -13.66
CA GLY A 263 16.71 -1.79 -13.82
C GLY A 263 15.58 -2.75 -13.50
N ARG A 264 14.87 -2.51 -12.37
CA ARG A 264 13.71 -3.33 -11.97
C ARG A 264 12.55 -3.24 -12.95
N ILE A 265 12.31 -2.07 -13.54
CA ILE A 265 11.31 -1.91 -14.61
C ILE A 265 11.73 -2.72 -15.84
N TYR A 266 12.97 -2.59 -16.29
CA TYR A 266 13.45 -3.31 -17.48
C TYR A 266 13.45 -4.83 -17.28
N ASP A 267 13.62 -5.33 -16.05
CA ASP A 267 13.54 -6.75 -15.75
C ASP A 267 12.13 -7.34 -15.96
N LEU A 268 11.08 -6.52 -15.95
CA LEU A 268 9.72 -6.94 -16.28
C LEU A 268 9.52 -7.22 -17.77
N PHE A 269 10.40 -6.71 -18.64
CA PHE A 269 10.22 -6.73 -20.08
C PHE A 269 11.29 -7.56 -20.81
N PRO A 270 10.91 -8.22 -21.91
CA PRO A 270 11.90 -8.83 -22.79
C PRO A 270 12.82 -7.74 -23.38
N GLU A 271 14.06 -8.10 -23.68
CA GLU A 271 15.07 -7.15 -24.16
C GLU A 271 14.64 -6.34 -25.38
N THR A 272 13.85 -6.95 -26.26
CA THR A 272 13.33 -6.32 -27.48
C THR A 272 12.35 -5.17 -27.19
N ALA A 273 11.65 -5.20 -26.04
CA ALA A 273 10.69 -4.16 -25.65
C ALA A 273 11.35 -3.01 -24.85
N ARG A 274 12.52 -3.25 -24.22
CA ARG A 274 13.19 -2.27 -23.33
C ARG A 274 13.46 -0.91 -23.99
N PRO A 275 13.86 -0.79 -25.27
CA PRO A 275 14.05 0.52 -25.90
C PRO A 275 12.77 1.35 -25.96
N GLN A 276 11.62 0.72 -26.21
CA GLN A 276 10.34 1.41 -26.22
C GLN A 276 9.94 1.85 -24.81
N ILE A 277 10.07 0.98 -23.81
CA ILE A 277 9.78 1.30 -22.41
C ILE A 277 10.68 2.44 -21.92
N ARG A 278 11.97 2.44 -22.26
CA ARG A 278 12.91 3.53 -21.97
C ARG A 278 12.41 4.86 -22.53
N LYS A 279 11.95 4.87 -23.77
CA LYS A 279 11.42 6.07 -24.41
C LYS A 279 10.17 6.59 -23.70
N LEU A 280 9.24 5.68 -23.39
CA LEU A 280 8.02 6.03 -22.66
C LEU A 280 8.33 6.60 -21.26
N LEU A 281 9.26 5.97 -20.52
CA LEU A 281 9.72 6.48 -19.21
C LEU A 281 10.36 7.87 -19.36
N GLY A 282 11.28 8.05 -20.32
CA GLY A 282 11.96 9.32 -20.51
C GLY A 282 11.00 10.51 -20.70
N TYR A 283 9.89 10.32 -21.40
CA TYR A 283 8.93 11.39 -21.67
C TYR A 283 7.83 11.55 -20.60
N ASN A 284 7.47 10.47 -19.92
CA ASN A 284 6.32 10.49 -19.01
C ASN A 284 6.69 10.54 -17.54
N LEU A 285 7.94 10.26 -17.16
CA LEU A 285 8.36 10.29 -15.77
C LEU A 285 8.24 11.70 -15.17
N ARG A 286 7.59 11.80 -14.01
CA ARG A 286 7.55 13.03 -13.18
C ARG A 286 8.45 12.89 -11.97
N ALA A 287 8.37 11.76 -11.27
CA ALA A 287 9.25 11.48 -10.14
C ALA A 287 9.39 9.99 -9.88
N ILE A 288 10.52 9.60 -9.30
CA ILE A 288 10.71 8.37 -8.57
C ILE A 288 11.09 8.72 -7.14
N VAL A 289 10.31 8.26 -6.18
CA VAL A 289 10.54 8.46 -4.75
C VAL A 289 10.87 7.11 -4.12
N TYR A 290 12.13 6.89 -3.79
CA TYR A 290 12.50 5.75 -2.95
C TYR A 290 12.34 6.12 -1.49
N GLN A 291 11.70 5.23 -0.73
CA GLN A 291 11.35 5.48 0.67
C GLN A 291 11.78 4.35 1.58
N LYS A 292 12.40 4.72 2.71
CA LYS A 292 12.75 3.84 3.80
C LYS A 292 12.25 4.44 5.12
N LEU A 293 11.58 3.65 5.96
CA LEU A 293 11.17 4.08 7.30
C LEU A 293 12.22 3.71 8.33
N LEU A 294 12.60 4.68 9.15
CA LEU A 294 13.60 4.55 10.20
C LEU A 294 12.97 4.76 11.57
N PRO A 295 13.42 4.02 12.61
CA PRO A 295 13.04 4.32 13.98
C PRO A 295 13.61 5.68 14.40
N THR A 296 12.82 6.48 15.12
CA THR A 296 13.23 7.81 15.59
C THR A 296 13.79 7.78 17.01
N LEU A 297 14.37 8.92 17.40
CA LEU A 297 14.77 9.20 18.79
C LEU A 297 13.62 9.83 19.60
N HIS A 298 12.48 10.17 18.95
CA HIS A 298 11.36 10.85 19.55
C HIS A 298 10.25 9.86 19.91
N GLU A 299 9.75 9.91 21.13
CA GLU A 299 8.70 9.00 21.63
C GLU A 299 7.35 9.18 20.92
N GLU A 300 7.03 10.41 20.49
CA GLU A 300 5.76 10.74 19.84
C GLU A 300 5.69 10.25 18.40
N THR A 301 6.83 10.13 17.72
CA THR A 301 6.94 9.71 16.32
C THR A 301 7.74 8.42 16.24
N ALA A 302 7.09 7.28 16.14
CA ALA A 302 7.78 5.98 16.17
C ALA A 302 8.74 5.77 14.98
N ARG A 303 8.42 6.30 13.80
CA ARG A 303 9.19 6.14 12.56
C ARG A 303 9.14 7.39 11.70
N ILE A 304 10.23 7.67 10.98
CA ILE A 304 10.35 8.80 10.05
C ILE A 304 10.83 8.31 8.68
N PRO A 305 10.33 8.86 7.55
CA PRO A 305 10.79 8.49 6.23
C PRO A 305 12.15 9.13 5.89
N ALA A 306 13.07 8.32 5.38
CA ALA A 306 14.22 8.78 4.61
C ALA A 306 13.89 8.61 3.13
N LEU A 307 13.97 9.69 2.35
CA LEU A 307 13.56 9.72 0.95
C LEU A 307 14.77 9.96 0.04
N GLU A 308 14.83 9.18 -1.07
CA GLU A 308 15.64 9.55 -2.24
C GLU A 308 14.68 9.98 -3.34
N ILE A 309 14.85 11.18 -3.88
CA ILE A 309 13.92 11.78 -4.84
C ILE A 309 14.65 12.06 -6.14
N LEU A 310 14.17 11.47 -7.22
CA LEU A 310 14.55 11.75 -8.60
C LEU A 310 13.37 12.41 -9.30
N LEU A 311 13.58 13.61 -9.88
CA LEU A 311 12.56 14.31 -10.67
C LEU A 311 12.78 14.11 -12.17
N GLY A 312 11.71 14.08 -12.94
CA GLY A 312 11.71 13.96 -14.39
C GLY A 312 12.11 15.27 -15.10
N THR A 313 13.30 15.76 -14.84
CA THR A 313 13.84 16.98 -15.48
C THR A 313 14.41 16.70 -16.88
N PRO A 314 14.64 17.73 -17.73
CA PRO A 314 15.22 17.54 -19.06
C PRO A 314 16.54 16.77 -19.06
N ILE A 315 17.39 16.97 -18.05
CA ILE A 315 18.65 16.25 -17.92
C ILE A 315 18.42 14.77 -17.61
N VAL A 316 17.48 14.45 -16.72
CA VAL A 316 17.10 13.08 -16.40
C VAL A 316 16.50 12.39 -17.61
N THR A 317 15.58 13.05 -18.34
CA THR A 317 15.03 12.55 -19.62
C THR A 317 16.14 12.20 -20.61
N LYS A 318 17.12 13.10 -20.79
CA LYS A 318 18.25 12.84 -21.68
C LYS A 318 19.03 11.59 -21.28
N TYR A 319 19.39 11.43 -20.00
CA TYR A 319 20.14 10.26 -19.52
C TYR A 319 19.34 8.96 -19.70
N ILE A 320 18.02 9.00 -19.44
CA ILE A 320 17.16 7.84 -19.68
C ILE A 320 17.17 7.46 -21.18
N LEU A 321 16.94 8.43 -22.08
CA LEU A 321 16.89 8.17 -23.52
C LEU A 321 18.21 7.67 -24.09
N GLU A 322 19.34 8.09 -23.52
CA GLU A 322 20.70 7.63 -23.89
C GLU A 322 21.07 6.28 -23.26
N GLY A 323 20.24 5.70 -22.38
CA GLY A 323 20.53 4.44 -21.69
C GLY A 323 21.61 4.58 -20.60
N ARG A 324 21.72 5.75 -20.02
CA ARG A 324 22.72 6.13 -19.00
C ARG A 324 22.10 6.23 -17.60
N GLU A 325 21.10 5.42 -17.29
CA GLU A 325 20.39 5.44 -16.01
C GLU A 325 21.33 5.17 -14.82
N GLY A 326 22.45 4.48 -15.04
CA GLY A 326 23.47 4.24 -14.03
C GLY A 326 24.14 5.51 -13.50
N GLU A 327 24.09 6.62 -14.26
CA GLU A 327 24.69 7.91 -13.90
C GLU A 327 23.67 8.85 -13.21
N LEU A 328 22.38 8.44 -13.09
CA LEU A 328 21.34 9.28 -12.49
C LEU A 328 21.58 9.57 -11.01
N LEU A 329 22.32 8.74 -10.28
CA LEU A 329 22.71 9.05 -8.90
C LEU A 329 23.56 10.33 -8.83
N ASP A 330 24.47 10.54 -9.80
CA ASP A 330 25.29 11.75 -9.86
C ASP A 330 24.44 12.98 -10.25
N VAL A 331 23.43 12.78 -11.09
CA VAL A 331 22.45 13.84 -11.41
C VAL A 331 21.67 14.23 -10.16
N ILE A 332 21.14 13.26 -9.40
CA ILE A 332 20.43 13.52 -8.12
C ILE A 332 21.31 14.35 -7.18
N LYS A 333 22.59 13.94 -7.00
CA LYS A 333 23.54 14.65 -6.12
C LYS A 333 23.84 16.07 -6.53
N LYS A 334 23.75 16.39 -7.82
CA LYS A 334 24.05 17.74 -8.37
C LYS A 334 22.83 18.63 -8.52
N SER A 335 21.62 18.10 -8.34
CA SER A 335 20.35 18.80 -8.55
C SER A 335 19.57 19.03 -7.25
N HIS A 336 20.26 19.25 -6.14
CA HIS A 336 19.64 19.52 -4.84
C HIS A 336 18.80 20.82 -4.85
N GLU A 337 19.20 21.82 -5.61
CA GLU A 337 18.47 23.09 -5.76
C GLU A 337 17.12 22.89 -6.47
N GLU A 338 17.01 21.87 -7.33
CA GLU A 338 15.77 21.47 -8.00
C GLU A 338 14.86 20.61 -7.10
N GLY A 339 15.31 20.28 -5.88
CA GLY A 339 14.58 19.46 -4.91
C GLY A 339 14.90 17.96 -4.98
N MET A 340 15.82 17.52 -5.85
CA MET A 340 16.30 16.14 -5.81
C MET A 340 17.13 15.91 -4.55
N VAL A 341 17.06 14.70 -4.02
CA VAL A 341 17.85 14.32 -2.83
C VAL A 341 18.30 12.88 -2.91
N ASP A 342 19.57 12.59 -2.69
CA ASP A 342 20.10 11.25 -2.52
C ASP A 342 19.90 10.75 -1.09
N LEU A 343 19.86 9.41 -0.93
CA LEU A 343 19.58 8.80 0.38
C LEU A 343 20.57 9.25 1.47
N ASN A 344 21.87 9.37 1.16
CA ASN A 344 22.87 9.77 2.16
C ASN A 344 22.66 11.23 2.62
N THR A 345 22.28 12.12 1.71
CA THR A 345 21.93 13.50 2.06
C THR A 345 20.66 13.57 2.91
N ALA A 346 19.65 12.74 2.60
CA ALA A 346 18.44 12.63 3.43
C ALA A 346 18.79 12.11 4.84
N LEU A 347 19.60 11.07 4.93
CA LEU A 347 20.05 10.50 6.21
C LEU A 347 20.88 11.51 7.03
N LEU A 348 21.78 12.26 6.39
CA LEU A 348 22.56 13.32 7.06
C LEU A 348 21.63 14.35 7.69
N ARG A 349 20.65 14.87 6.94
CA ARG A 349 19.66 15.84 7.46
C ARG A 349 18.89 15.29 8.67
N LEU A 350 18.48 14.01 8.62
CA LEU A 350 17.79 13.38 9.75
C LEU A 350 18.67 13.21 10.99
N VAL A 351 19.98 13.01 10.82
CA VAL A 351 20.94 12.96 11.95
C VAL A 351 21.19 14.36 12.52
N GLU A 352 21.40 15.36 11.65
CA GLU A 352 21.62 16.77 12.05
C GLU A 352 20.42 17.38 12.78
N GLN A 353 19.21 16.96 12.39
CA GLN A 353 17.96 17.36 13.04
C GLN A 353 17.59 16.50 14.27
N GLU A 354 18.48 15.61 14.67
CA GLU A 354 18.30 14.70 15.81
C GLU A 354 17.08 13.75 15.71
N TRP A 355 16.55 13.52 14.50
CA TRP A 355 15.47 12.57 14.29
C TRP A 355 15.91 11.12 14.44
N VAL A 356 17.09 10.79 13.94
CA VAL A 356 17.63 9.42 13.98
C VAL A 356 19.05 9.40 14.54
N SER A 357 19.42 8.29 15.17
CA SER A 357 20.79 8.12 15.63
C SER A 357 21.75 7.91 14.45
N LEU A 358 23.00 8.32 14.62
CA LEU A 358 24.05 8.05 13.64
C LEU A 358 24.15 6.55 13.31
N LYS A 359 24.01 5.68 14.32
CA LYS A 359 24.01 4.23 14.13
C LYS A 359 22.88 3.81 13.19
N THR A 360 21.64 4.27 13.43
CA THR A 360 20.47 3.99 12.58
C THR A 360 20.70 4.45 11.14
N ALA A 361 21.24 5.64 10.94
CA ALA A 361 21.55 6.17 9.63
C ALA A 361 22.61 5.34 8.89
N MET A 362 23.66 4.92 9.60
CA MET A 362 24.73 4.08 9.05
C MET A 362 24.24 2.68 8.64
N GLU A 363 23.32 2.10 9.38
CA GLU A 363 22.68 0.82 9.06
C GLU A 363 21.66 0.94 7.90
N ALA A 364 21.15 2.13 7.67
CA ALA A 364 20.14 2.40 6.65
C ALA A 364 20.72 2.60 5.24
N THR A 365 21.96 3.05 5.13
CA THR A 365 22.60 3.34 3.84
C THR A 365 23.34 2.12 3.27
N PRO A 366 23.32 1.91 1.93
CA PRO A 366 24.19 0.94 1.28
C PRO A 366 25.65 1.43 1.18
N LYS A 367 25.93 2.72 1.43
CA LYS A 367 27.26 3.35 1.31
C LYS A 367 27.65 4.09 2.62
N PRO A 368 27.90 3.37 3.70
CA PRO A 368 28.17 3.97 5.00
C PRO A 368 29.45 4.85 5.03
N GLU A 369 30.46 4.51 4.28
CA GLU A 369 31.69 5.33 4.25
C GLU A 369 31.45 6.69 3.58
N GLU A 370 30.61 6.75 2.53
CA GLU A 370 30.20 8.01 1.90
C GLU A 370 29.39 8.89 2.88
N LEU A 371 28.48 8.30 3.65
CA LEU A 371 27.75 9.02 4.70
C LEU A 371 28.71 9.57 5.79
N LYS A 372 29.71 8.80 6.21
CA LYS A 372 30.72 9.26 7.18
C LYS A 372 31.53 10.46 6.65
N MET A 373 31.86 10.46 5.36
CA MET A 373 32.58 11.59 4.75
C MET A 373 31.71 12.82 4.73
N LYS A 374 30.45 12.72 4.32
CA LYS A 374 29.47 13.82 4.35
C LYS A 374 29.30 14.41 5.76
N ILE A 375 29.19 13.57 6.81
CA ILE A 375 29.09 14.01 8.21
C ILE A 375 30.33 14.80 8.65
N LYS A 376 31.50 14.46 8.11
CA LYS A 376 32.77 15.18 8.41
C LYS A 376 32.95 16.43 7.54
N GLY A 377 31.99 16.78 6.67
CA GLY A 377 32.10 17.90 5.74
C GLY A 377 33.13 17.65 4.63
N ILE A 378 33.43 16.40 4.31
CA ILE A 378 34.32 16.00 3.22
C ILE A 378 33.41 15.55 2.07
N GLU A 379 33.36 16.34 1.01
CA GLU A 379 32.65 16.00 -0.25
C GLU A 379 33.44 15.04 -1.14
#